data_65a8401d3bdb654f0e4f9f3dd72947dd
#
_entry.id   65a8401d3bdb654f0e4f9f3dd72947dd
#
_cell.length_a   1.000
_cell.length_b   1.000
_cell.length_c   1.000
_cell.angle_alpha   90.00
_cell.angle_beta   90.00
_cell.angle_gamma   90.00
#
_symmetry.space_group_name_H-M   'P 1'
#
loop_
_entity.id
_entity.type
_entity.pdbx_description
1 polymer ?
#
loop_
_entity_poly.entity_id
_entity_poly.type
_entity_poly.pdbx_seq_one_letter_code
_entity_poly.pdbx_strand_id
1 'polypeptide(L)'
;MQNFTDWFKPYLLSDQNGLNTSALLDDFADLAGSSLKGLSRDEVRIADACLHAVLWGYPLAETYRYRQLDTKVQAKENMLFKPSSVASWLNKNSAPAPNASALYVTSWLNLNKGDRILQTPANTDENYYIWAILDSYINTVGSIGPRTQSKSKAIQNSPSYYLLAGPSSPYYSGNDWLTTLRTMQGDRTVRIIRVDTPYAWVTARFGSDTLNESALANTHDFINGAEDSAGSGFQITSIDHFQRTGSVPYQEPISQSSTNEK
;
A
#
# COMPACT_ATOMS: atom_id res chain seq x y z
N MET A 1 -8.93 4.05 25.26
CA MET A 1 -9.64 3.91 23.97
C MET A 1 -9.87 2.43 23.74
N GLN A 2 -11.10 1.99 23.71
CA GLN A 2 -11.45 0.62 23.32
C GLN A 2 -11.06 0.46 21.83
N ASN A 3 -10.40 -0.63 21.47
CA ASN A 3 -10.03 -0.89 20.08
C ASN A 3 -11.31 -1.04 19.23
N PHE A 4 -11.34 -0.41 18.07
CA PHE A 4 -12.45 -0.50 17.10
C PHE A 4 -12.84 -1.96 16.79
N THR A 5 -11.86 -2.87 16.73
CA THR A 5 -12.10 -4.31 16.56
C THR A 5 -12.81 -4.96 17.75
N ASP A 6 -12.63 -4.47 18.98
CA ASP A 6 -13.29 -5.02 20.16
C ASP A 6 -14.76 -4.63 20.20
N TRP A 7 -15.11 -3.51 19.59
CA TRP A 7 -16.49 -3.05 19.47
C TRP A 7 -17.32 -3.95 18.52
N PHE A 8 -16.70 -4.51 17.47
CA PHE A 8 -17.37 -5.38 16.50
C PHE A 8 -17.44 -6.87 16.89
N LYS A 9 -16.63 -7.32 17.85
CA LYS A 9 -16.61 -8.74 18.28
C LYS A 9 -18.00 -9.33 18.62
N PRO A 10 -18.89 -8.60 19.33
CA PRO A 10 -20.22 -9.13 19.67
C PRO A 10 -21.10 -9.41 18.44
N TYR A 11 -20.80 -8.78 17.31
CA TYR A 11 -21.62 -8.83 16.09
C TYR A 11 -21.11 -9.84 15.06
N LEU A 12 -19.94 -10.45 15.31
CA LEU A 12 -19.39 -11.50 14.44
C LEU A 12 -20.06 -12.83 14.76
N LEU A 13 -20.69 -13.44 13.77
CA LEU A 13 -21.19 -14.80 13.87
C LEU A 13 -20.02 -15.78 13.88
N SER A 14 -19.98 -16.67 14.87
CA SER A 14 -18.86 -17.58 15.15
C SER A 14 -18.61 -18.64 14.06
N ASP A 15 -19.57 -18.87 13.19
CA ASP A 15 -19.60 -19.99 12.24
C ASP A 15 -19.92 -19.59 10.80
N GLN A 16 -20.19 -18.34 10.54
CA GLN A 16 -20.40 -17.81 9.20
C GLN A 16 -19.70 -16.45 9.05
N ASN A 17 -19.10 -16.21 7.91
CA ASN A 17 -18.44 -14.93 7.58
C ASN A 17 -19.44 -13.76 7.45
N GLY A 18 -20.30 -13.59 8.43
CA GLY A 18 -21.36 -12.58 8.43
C GLY A 18 -21.40 -11.77 9.74
N LEU A 19 -21.91 -10.54 9.65
CA LEU A 19 -22.22 -9.70 10.79
C LEU A 19 -23.61 -10.08 11.34
N ASN A 20 -23.74 -10.18 12.66
CA ASN A 20 -25.04 -10.26 13.30
C ASN A 20 -25.71 -8.88 13.25
N THR A 21 -26.38 -8.62 12.15
CA THR A 21 -27.00 -7.31 11.86
C THR A 21 -28.10 -6.94 12.83
N SER A 22 -28.83 -7.93 13.38
CA SER A 22 -29.87 -7.64 14.37
C SER A 22 -29.29 -7.08 15.67
N ALA A 23 -28.22 -7.69 16.19
CA ALA A 23 -27.56 -7.19 17.39
C ALA A 23 -26.91 -5.81 17.17
N LEU A 24 -26.33 -5.58 15.98
CA LEU A 24 -25.76 -4.29 15.60
C LEU A 24 -26.83 -3.19 15.54
N LEU A 25 -28.00 -3.50 14.99
CA LEU A 25 -29.11 -2.56 14.89
C LEU A 25 -29.70 -2.23 16.27
N ASP A 26 -29.80 -3.21 17.17
CA ASP A 26 -30.28 -2.99 18.52
C ASP A 26 -29.35 -2.04 19.31
N ASP A 27 -28.06 -2.25 19.23
CA ASP A 27 -27.06 -1.38 19.89
C ASP A 27 -26.96 0.00 19.23
N PHE A 28 -27.16 0.08 17.93
CA PHE A 28 -27.19 1.37 17.23
C PHE A 28 -28.43 2.17 17.59
N ALA A 29 -29.55 1.49 17.82
CA ALA A 29 -30.78 2.10 18.31
C ALA A 29 -30.61 2.69 19.71
N ASP A 30 -29.92 1.98 20.60
CA ASP A 30 -29.61 2.43 21.94
C ASP A 30 -28.65 3.62 21.96
N LEU A 31 -27.61 3.59 21.10
CA LEU A 31 -26.65 4.69 20.95
C LEU A 31 -27.23 5.95 20.33
N ALA A 32 -28.18 5.81 19.41
CA ALA A 32 -28.81 6.96 18.73
C ALA A 32 -29.86 7.63 19.57
N GLY A 33 -30.23 7.06 20.72
CA GLY A 33 -31.33 7.60 21.60
C GLY A 33 -32.68 7.70 20.91
N SER A 34 -32.75 7.29 19.65
CA SER A 34 -33.96 7.25 18.84
C SER A 34 -34.37 5.79 18.65
N SER A 35 -35.50 5.46 19.22
CA SER A 35 -36.06 4.15 19.13
C SER A 35 -36.34 3.76 17.68
N LEU A 36 -35.57 2.79 17.16
CA LEU A 36 -36.01 2.00 15.99
C LEU A 36 -37.28 1.18 16.32
N LYS A 37 -37.74 1.25 17.60
CA LYS A 37 -39.00 0.70 18.06
C LYS A 37 -40.14 1.46 17.37
N GLY A 38 -40.84 0.77 16.48
CA GLY A 38 -41.95 1.34 15.72
C GLY A 38 -41.73 1.38 14.21
N LEU A 39 -40.53 1.03 13.74
CA LEU A 39 -40.27 0.84 12.31
C LEU A 39 -41.01 -0.40 11.80
N SER A 40 -41.60 -0.27 10.63
CA SER A 40 -42.11 -1.40 9.87
C SER A 40 -40.97 -2.34 9.45
N ARG A 41 -41.29 -3.58 9.09
CA ARG A 41 -40.32 -4.57 8.64
C ARG A 41 -39.52 -4.10 7.43
N ASP A 42 -40.10 -3.30 6.56
CA ASP A 42 -39.43 -2.75 5.37
C ASP A 42 -38.50 -1.61 5.73
N GLU A 43 -38.87 -0.74 6.68
CA GLU A 43 -37.97 0.30 7.19
C GLU A 43 -36.75 -0.28 7.90
N VAL A 44 -36.91 -1.38 8.66
CA VAL A 44 -35.78 -2.11 9.25
C VAL A 44 -34.84 -2.66 8.17
N ARG A 45 -35.37 -3.23 7.09
CA ARG A 45 -34.55 -3.71 5.97
C ARG A 45 -33.78 -2.59 5.25
N ILE A 46 -34.41 -1.44 5.09
CA ILE A 46 -33.76 -0.26 4.50
C ILE A 46 -32.65 0.24 5.43
N ALA A 47 -32.90 0.35 6.73
CA ALA A 47 -31.90 0.77 7.69
C ALA A 47 -30.70 -0.19 7.72
N ASP A 48 -30.94 -1.50 7.67
CA ASP A 48 -29.91 -2.53 7.58
C ASP A 48 -29.07 -2.39 6.29
N ALA A 49 -29.72 -2.23 5.16
CA ALA A 49 -29.03 -2.01 3.89
C ALA A 49 -28.18 -0.73 3.90
N CYS A 50 -28.69 0.36 4.50
CA CYS A 50 -27.95 1.61 4.64
C CYS A 50 -26.72 1.43 5.55
N LEU A 51 -26.88 0.70 6.67
CA LEU A 51 -25.77 0.42 7.57
C LEU A 51 -24.66 -0.39 6.87
N HIS A 52 -25.03 -1.45 6.15
CA HIS A 52 -24.09 -2.22 5.35
C HIS A 52 -23.38 -1.36 4.29
N ALA A 53 -24.13 -0.51 3.59
CA ALA A 53 -23.54 0.40 2.60
C ALA A 53 -22.51 1.36 3.23
N VAL A 54 -22.76 1.85 4.44
CA VAL A 54 -21.80 2.70 5.17
C VAL A 54 -20.58 1.89 5.62
N LEU A 55 -20.79 0.73 6.25
CA LEU A 55 -19.69 -0.09 6.76
C LEU A 55 -18.75 -0.56 5.64
N TRP A 56 -19.29 -0.95 4.49
CA TRP A 56 -18.52 -1.37 3.33
C TRP A 56 -17.97 -0.20 2.52
N GLY A 57 -18.74 0.86 2.38
CA GLY A 57 -18.38 2.00 1.54
C GLY A 57 -17.40 2.97 2.19
N TYR A 58 -17.42 3.10 3.52
CA TYR A 58 -16.60 4.08 4.23
C TYR A 58 -15.09 3.90 4.03
N PRO A 59 -14.50 2.70 4.22
CA PRO A 59 -13.08 2.50 3.98
C PRO A 59 -12.68 2.83 2.54
N LEU A 60 -13.52 2.46 1.57
CA LEU A 60 -13.29 2.75 0.16
C LEU A 60 -13.33 4.26 -0.13
N ALA A 61 -14.31 4.96 0.44
CA ALA A 61 -14.46 6.41 0.29
C ALA A 61 -13.27 7.16 0.91
N GLU A 62 -12.81 6.76 2.10
CA GLU A 62 -11.65 7.35 2.75
C GLU A 62 -10.38 7.06 1.97
N THR A 63 -10.17 5.84 1.49
CA THR A 63 -9.02 5.50 0.65
C THR A 63 -8.99 6.35 -0.63
N TYR A 64 -10.15 6.52 -1.27
CA TYR A 64 -10.27 7.40 -2.44
C TYR A 64 -9.96 8.85 -2.09
N ARG A 65 -10.45 9.37 -0.96
CA ARG A 65 -10.15 10.72 -0.47
C ARG A 65 -8.66 10.91 -0.24
N TYR A 66 -8.01 9.96 0.44
CA TYR A 66 -6.55 9.99 0.65
C TYR A 66 -5.78 9.99 -0.66
N ARG A 67 -6.13 9.09 -1.57
CA ARG A 67 -5.52 9.04 -2.89
C ARG A 67 -5.64 10.37 -3.63
N GLN A 68 -6.80 11.02 -3.58
CA GLN A 68 -7.02 12.33 -4.20
C GLN A 68 -6.12 13.41 -3.59
N LEU A 69 -5.94 13.41 -2.28
CA LEU A 69 -5.07 14.36 -1.60
C LEU A 69 -3.60 14.12 -1.95
N ASP A 70 -3.13 12.89 -1.82
CA ASP A 70 -1.74 12.53 -2.09
C ASP A 70 -1.34 12.78 -3.55
N THR A 71 -2.19 12.39 -4.50
CA THR A 71 -1.88 12.56 -5.92
C THR A 71 -1.92 14.01 -6.39
N LYS A 72 -2.60 14.89 -5.67
CA LYS A 72 -2.56 16.33 -5.94
C LYS A 72 -1.30 17.00 -5.42
N VAL A 73 -0.74 16.51 -4.32
CA VAL A 73 0.30 17.21 -3.58
C VAL A 73 1.68 16.55 -3.72
N GLN A 74 1.75 15.22 -3.74
CA GLN A 74 3.01 14.50 -3.54
C GLN A 74 3.36 13.50 -4.64
N ALA A 75 2.44 12.69 -5.11
CA ALA A 75 2.76 11.55 -5.94
C ALA A 75 1.88 11.46 -7.18
N LYS A 76 2.50 11.42 -8.34
CA LYS A 76 1.78 11.02 -9.56
C LYS A 76 1.42 9.54 -9.46
N GLU A 77 0.24 9.18 -9.98
CA GLU A 77 -0.23 7.80 -10.07
C GLU A 77 0.81 6.90 -10.77
N ASN A 78 1.05 5.73 -10.21
CA ASN A 78 2.02 4.74 -10.72
C ASN A 78 3.49 5.19 -10.68
N MET A 79 3.83 6.12 -9.81
CA MET A 79 5.18 6.56 -9.55
C MET A 79 5.48 6.50 -8.04
N LEU A 80 6.72 6.23 -7.68
CA LEU A 80 7.14 6.27 -6.29
C LEU A 80 7.38 7.72 -5.86
N PHE A 81 6.75 8.10 -4.75
CA PHE A 81 7.11 9.29 -4.02
C PHE A 81 8.15 8.94 -2.97
N LYS A 82 9.33 9.57 -3.03
CA LYS A 82 10.47 9.34 -2.17
C LYS A 82 10.80 10.65 -1.44
N PRO A 83 10.31 10.84 -0.20
CA PRO A 83 10.52 12.09 0.52
C PRO A 83 11.98 12.28 0.91
N SER A 84 12.43 13.52 0.92
CA SER A 84 13.79 13.92 1.31
C SER A 84 13.98 14.06 2.82
N SER A 85 12.90 13.98 3.60
CA SER A 85 12.94 14.15 5.06
C SER A 85 11.94 13.25 5.76
N VAL A 86 12.21 12.97 7.03
CA VAL A 86 11.26 12.30 7.90
C VAL A 86 10.04 13.17 8.16
N ALA A 87 8.93 12.55 8.50
CA ALA A 87 7.72 13.26 8.87
C ALA A 87 7.95 14.09 10.15
N SER A 88 7.51 15.34 10.11
CA SER A 88 7.56 16.26 11.25
C SER A 88 6.21 16.94 11.44
N TRP A 89 6.04 17.63 12.56
CA TRP A 89 4.84 18.42 12.81
C TRP A 89 4.67 19.59 11.82
N LEU A 90 5.78 19.99 11.16
CA LEU A 90 5.78 21.06 10.15
C LEU A 90 5.28 20.57 8.78
N ASN A 91 5.47 19.30 8.46
CA ASN A 91 5.14 18.72 7.16
C ASN A 91 4.12 17.57 7.24
N LYS A 92 3.21 17.63 8.19
CA LYS A 92 2.13 16.66 8.40
C LYS A 92 1.02 16.78 7.35
N ASN A 93 1.26 16.42 6.12
CA ASN A 93 0.33 16.80 5.06
C ASN A 93 -0.76 15.80 4.71
N SER A 94 -0.64 14.51 5.01
CA SER A 94 -1.63 13.56 4.51
C SER A 94 -1.95 12.41 5.45
N ALA A 95 -1.01 11.95 6.25
CA ALA A 95 -1.25 10.82 7.14
C ALA A 95 -1.41 11.27 8.60
N PRO A 96 -2.43 10.77 9.31
CA PRO A 96 -2.53 11.00 10.74
C PRO A 96 -1.37 10.32 11.46
N ALA A 97 -0.60 11.10 12.23
CA ALA A 97 0.48 10.63 13.09
C ALA A 97 1.56 9.75 12.41
N PRO A 98 2.24 10.23 11.35
CA PRO A 98 3.34 9.50 10.76
C PRO A 98 4.47 9.30 11.77
N ASN A 99 5.18 8.18 11.66
CA ASN A 99 6.33 7.91 12.51
C ASN A 99 7.49 8.87 12.14
N ALA A 100 8.00 9.60 13.11
CA ALA A 100 9.11 10.54 12.92
C ALA A 100 10.50 9.87 12.84
N SER A 101 10.60 8.58 13.10
CA SER A 101 11.86 7.81 13.04
C SER A 101 11.97 6.93 11.79
N ALA A 102 11.18 7.17 10.76
CA ALA A 102 11.22 6.41 9.53
C ALA A 102 11.01 7.31 8.32
N LEU A 103 11.69 6.99 7.23
CA LEU A 103 11.36 7.52 5.91
C LEU A 103 10.22 6.70 5.31
N TYR A 104 9.27 7.38 4.68
CA TYR A 104 8.15 6.75 4.00
C TYR A 104 8.28 6.92 2.49
N VAL A 105 8.27 5.82 1.77
CA VAL A 105 8.08 5.85 0.32
C VAL A 105 6.68 5.36 0.01
N THR A 106 5.98 6.06 -0.86
CA THR A 106 4.58 5.72 -1.16
C THR A 106 4.28 5.80 -2.65
N SER A 107 3.27 5.08 -3.08
CA SER A 107 2.72 5.15 -4.43
C SER A 107 1.26 4.75 -4.44
N TRP A 108 0.46 5.47 -5.19
CA TRP A 108 -0.88 5.08 -5.57
C TRP A 108 -0.86 4.44 -6.94
N LEU A 109 -1.25 3.18 -7.01
CA LEU A 109 -1.26 2.41 -8.24
C LEU A 109 -2.65 2.38 -8.85
N ASN A 110 -2.71 2.54 -10.15
CA ASN A 110 -3.88 2.28 -10.96
C ASN A 110 -3.60 1.05 -11.84
N LEU A 111 -4.06 -0.09 -11.38
CA LEU A 111 -3.86 -1.38 -12.04
C LEU A 111 -4.82 -1.60 -13.22
N ASN A 112 -5.83 -0.72 -13.42
CA ASN A 112 -6.59 -0.67 -14.67
C ASN A 112 -5.73 -0.24 -15.87
N LYS A 113 -4.62 0.46 -15.60
CA LYS A 113 -3.64 0.85 -16.62
C LYS A 113 -2.55 -0.22 -16.84
N GLY A 114 -2.81 -1.44 -16.43
CA GLY A 114 -1.92 -2.59 -16.50
C GLY A 114 -1.10 -2.82 -15.23
N ASP A 115 -0.54 -4.01 -15.16
CA ASP A 115 0.27 -4.46 -14.04
C ASP A 115 1.54 -3.64 -13.86
N ARG A 116 2.09 -3.68 -12.62
CA ARG A 116 3.30 -2.95 -12.25
C ARG A 116 4.39 -3.89 -11.79
N ILE A 117 5.62 -3.56 -12.15
CA ILE A 117 6.80 -4.21 -11.59
C ILE A 117 7.41 -3.25 -10.56
N LEU A 118 7.44 -3.70 -9.31
CA LEU A 118 8.17 -3.07 -8.23
C LEU A 118 9.53 -3.75 -8.12
N GLN A 119 10.61 -2.98 -8.20
CA GLN A 119 11.97 -3.41 -7.95
C GLN A 119 12.38 -3.02 -6.54
N THR A 120 13.01 -3.96 -5.83
CA THR A 120 13.79 -3.66 -4.63
C THR A 120 15.27 -3.84 -4.96
N PRO A 121 16.16 -2.97 -4.46
CA PRO A 121 17.60 -3.11 -4.69
C PRO A 121 18.17 -4.36 -3.99
N ALA A 122 19.40 -4.70 -4.30
CA ALA A 122 20.20 -5.57 -3.46
C ALA A 122 20.30 -4.98 -2.04
N ASN A 123 20.23 -5.81 -1.02
CA ASN A 123 20.31 -5.38 0.38
C ASN A 123 21.50 -6.05 1.07
N THR A 124 22.70 -5.70 0.63
CA THR A 124 23.96 -6.24 1.16
C THR A 124 24.26 -5.76 2.59
N ASP A 125 23.79 -4.56 2.91
CA ASP A 125 24.07 -3.87 4.18
C ASP A 125 23.00 -4.12 5.25
N GLU A 126 22.11 -5.09 4.99
CA GLU A 126 21.04 -5.49 5.88
C GLU A 126 20.12 -4.33 6.34
N ASN A 127 19.94 -3.33 5.46
CA ASN A 127 19.04 -2.21 5.73
C ASN A 127 17.63 -2.70 6.07
N TYR A 128 17.05 -2.14 7.13
CA TYR A 128 15.69 -2.46 7.51
C TYR A 128 14.67 -1.68 6.70
N TYR A 129 13.77 -2.41 6.05
CA TYR A 129 12.61 -1.83 5.42
C TYR A 129 11.43 -2.79 5.42
N ILE A 130 10.25 -2.25 5.29
CA ILE A 130 9.03 -3.02 5.06
C ILE A 130 8.12 -2.26 4.09
N TRP A 131 7.70 -2.94 3.03
CA TRP A 131 6.63 -2.51 2.15
C TRP A 131 5.34 -3.20 2.54
N ALA A 132 4.27 -2.43 2.65
CA ALA A 132 2.92 -2.93 2.69
C ALA A 132 2.23 -2.59 1.36
N ILE A 133 1.65 -3.60 0.74
CA ILE A 133 0.80 -3.44 -0.43
C ILE A 133 -0.64 -3.59 0.06
N LEU A 134 -1.41 -2.53 -0.09
CA LEU A 134 -2.77 -2.41 0.42
C LEU A 134 -3.75 -2.30 -0.74
N ASP A 135 -4.88 -2.99 -0.62
CA ASP A 135 -6.00 -2.81 -1.54
C ASP A 135 -6.78 -1.51 -1.27
N SER A 136 -7.87 -1.27 -2.00
CA SER A 136 -8.70 -0.07 -1.81
C SER A 136 -9.48 -0.06 -0.49
N TYR A 137 -9.53 -1.17 0.23
CA TYR A 137 -10.14 -1.29 1.56
C TYR A 137 -9.12 -1.25 2.69
N ILE A 138 -7.84 -0.97 2.38
CA ILE A 138 -6.70 -0.96 3.32
C ILE A 138 -6.36 -2.37 3.86
N ASN A 139 -6.84 -3.43 3.23
CA ASN A 139 -6.36 -4.77 3.54
C ASN A 139 -4.92 -4.94 3.05
N THR A 140 -4.06 -5.52 3.87
CA THR A 140 -2.70 -5.86 3.45
C THR A 140 -2.73 -7.12 2.59
N VAL A 141 -2.54 -6.97 1.29
CA VAL A 141 -2.52 -8.07 0.31
C VAL A 141 -1.11 -8.61 0.06
N GLY A 142 -0.10 -7.86 0.45
CA GLY A 142 1.29 -8.28 0.34
C GLY A 142 2.23 -7.51 1.25
N SER A 143 3.33 -8.15 1.62
CA SER A 143 4.40 -7.53 2.39
C SER A 143 5.77 -7.92 1.81
N ILE A 144 6.65 -6.93 1.65
CA ILE A 144 8.01 -7.11 1.13
C ILE A 144 8.99 -6.50 2.12
N GLY A 145 10.04 -7.23 2.44
CA GLY A 145 11.09 -6.76 3.33
C GLY A 145 12.11 -7.85 3.62
N PRO A 146 13.19 -7.56 4.34
CA PRO A 146 14.24 -8.55 4.65
C PRO A 146 13.72 -9.81 5.33
N ARG A 147 12.61 -9.70 6.08
CA ARG A 147 11.99 -10.84 6.76
C ARG A 147 11.12 -11.72 5.86
N THR A 148 10.65 -11.19 4.75
CA THR A 148 9.79 -11.90 3.77
C THR A 148 10.57 -12.38 2.55
N GLN A 149 11.79 -11.88 2.36
CA GLN A 149 12.70 -12.33 1.33
C GLN A 149 13.42 -13.61 1.77
N SER A 150 13.86 -14.40 0.81
CA SER A 150 14.72 -15.56 1.10
C SER A 150 16.03 -15.09 1.74
N LYS A 151 16.49 -15.81 2.77
CA LYS A 151 17.79 -15.57 3.41
C LYS A 151 18.98 -15.99 2.54
N SER A 152 18.76 -16.44 1.31
CA SER A 152 19.84 -16.76 0.38
C SER A 152 20.66 -15.52 0.06
N LYS A 153 21.96 -15.56 0.31
CA LYS A 153 22.90 -14.48 -0.05
C LYS A 153 22.84 -14.08 -1.52
N ALA A 154 22.55 -15.04 -2.42
CA ALA A 154 22.39 -14.76 -3.83
C ALA A 154 21.20 -13.83 -4.12
N ILE A 155 20.11 -13.93 -3.35
CA ILE A 155 18.94 -13.06 -3.48
C ILE A 155 19.20 -11.71 -2.82
N GLN A 156 19.95 -11.67 -1.73
CA GLN A 156 20.33 -10.42 -1.06
C GLN A 156 21.28 -9.57 -1.90
N ASN A 157 22.12 -10.21 -2.72
CA ASN A 157 23.11 -9.54 -3.56
C ASN A 157 22.59 -9.12 -4.95
N SER A 158 21.29 -9.26 -5.19
CA SER A 158 20.68 -8.92 -6.49
C SER A 158 19.34 -8.22 -6.29
N PRO A 159 18.95 -7.34 -7.22
CA PRO A 159 17.63 -6.76 -7.21
C PRO A 159 16.54 -7.85 -7.28
N SER A 160 15.44 -7.61 -6.57
CA SER A 160 14.26 -8.48 -6.62
C SER A 160 13.11 -7.76 -7.30
N TYR A 161 12.31 -8.51 -8.06
CA TYR A 161 11.20 -7.98 -8.82
C TYR A 161 9.87 -8.58 -8.34
N TYR A 162 8.88 -7.73 -8.18
CA TYR A 162 7.54 -8.08 -7.74
C TYR A 162 6.52 -7.58 -8.76
N LEU A 163 5.70 -8.50 -9.26
CA LEU A 163 4.59 -8.19 -10.15
C LEU A 163 3.35 -7.91 -9.31
N LEU A 164 2.87 -6.69 -9.35
CA LEU A 164 1.63 -6.26 -8.72
C LEU A 164 0.52 -6.42 -9.76
N ALA A 165 -0.28 -7.47 -9.60
CA ALA A 165 -1.29 -7.90 -10.55
C ALA A 165 -2.69 -7.48 -10.07
N GLY A 166 -3.39 -6.67 -10.85
CA GLY A 166 -4.76 -6.26 -10.58
C GLY A 166 -5.80 -7.30 -11.04
N PRO A 167 -7.10 -7.08 -10.75
CA PRO A 167 -8.16 -8.06 -11.06
C PRO A 167 -8.30 -8.43 -12.53
N SER A 168 -7.90 -7.55 -13.44
CA SER A 168 -7.93 -7.78 -14.89
C SER A 168 -6.64 -8.38 -15.44
N SER A 169 -5.66 -8.65 -14.59
CA SER A 169 -4.38 -9.22 -14.99
C SER A 169 -4.49 -10.69 -15.36
N PRO A 170 -3.78 -11.16 -16.40
CA PRO A 170 -3.67 -12.58 -16.68
C PRO A 170 -2.92 -13.35 -15.56
N TYR A 171 -2.19 -12.65 -14.71
CA TYR A 171 -1.47 -13.21 -13.56
C TYR A 171 -2.28 -13.20 -12.27
N TYR A 172 -3.50 -12.67 -12.30
CA TYR A 172 -4.36 -12.58 -11.12
C TYR A 172 -4.95 -13.95 -10.75
N SER A 173 -5.38 -14.74 -11.74
CA SER A 173 -5.93 -16.07 -11.53
C SER A 173 -4.81 -17.09 -11.35
N GLY A 174 -5.03 -18.07 -10.45
CA GLY A 174 -4.09 -19.15 -10.16
C GLY A 174 -3.43 -19.02 -8.78
N ASN A 175 -2.70 -20.06 -8.41
CA ASN A 175 -2.06 -20.17 -7.08
C ASN A 175 -0.55 -19.92 -7.11
N ASP A 176 0.03 -19.70 -8.29
CA ASP A 176 1.46 -19.51 -8.43
C ASP A 176 1.87 -18.15 -7.86
N TRP A 177 2.89 -18.14 -7.04
CA TRP A 177 3.46 -16.90 -6.49
C TRP A 177 4.70 -16.42 -7.26
N LEU A 178 5.16 -17.21 -8.22
CA LEU A 178 6.29 -16.91 -9.09
C LEU A 178 5.88 -17.07 -10.53
N THR A 179 6.36 -16.21 -11.38
CA THR A 179 6.28 -16.37 -12.84
C THR A 179 7.59 -15.94 -13.48
N THR A 180 7.81 -16.41 -14.69
CA THR A 180 8.94 -15.98 -15.51
C THR A 180 8.43 -15.05 -16.59
N LEU A 181 8.90 -13.81 -16.55
CA LEU A 181 8.63 -12.83 -17.59
C LEU A 181 9.75 -12.85 -18.62
N ARG A 182 9.40 -13.05 -19.88
CA ARG A 182 10.32 -12.88 -20.99
C ARG A 182 10.58 -11.40 -21.20
N THR A 183 11.85 -11.01 -21.21
CA THR A 183 12.30 -9.64 -21.49
C THR A 183 13.34 -9.62 -22.60
N MET A 184 13.62 -8.46 -23.15
CA MET A 184 14.70 -8.33 -24.17
C MET A 184 16.09 -8.63 -23.63
N GLN A 185 16.29 -8.58 -22.32
CA GLN A 185 17.55 -8.93 -21.65
C GLN A 185 17.55 -10.39 -21.13
N GLY A 186 16.60 -11.22 -21.56
CA GLY A 186 16.43 -12.59 -21.09
C GLY A 186 15.29 -12.74 -20.08
N ASP A 187 15.13 -13.94 -19.61
CA ASP A 187 14.06 -14.31 -18.71
C ASP A 187 14.30 -13.78 -17.29
N ARG A 188 13.27 -13.24 -16.67
CA ARG A 188 13.29 -12.73 -15.30
C ARG A 188 12.24 -13.42 -14.45
N THR A 189 12.66 -14.04 -13.36
CA THR A 189 11.73 -14.56 -12.37
C THR A 189 11.22 -13.43 -11.50
N VAL A 190 9.90 -13.28 -11.41
CA VAL A 190 9.23 -12.26 -10.60
C VAL A 190 8.27 -12.92 -9.62
N ARG A 191 8.10 -12.30 -8.45
CA ARG A 191 7.08 -12.71 -7.48
C ARG A 191 5.77 -12.00 -7.77
N ILE A 192 4.66 -12.74 -7.71
CA ILE A 192 3.33 -12.19 -7.96
C ILE A 192 2.70 -11.80 -6.63
N ILE A 193 2.21 -10.57 -6.57
CA ILE A 193 1.34 -10.07 -5.50
C ILE A 193 0.02 -9.67 -6.17
N ARG A 194 -1.05 -10.34 -5.79
CA ARG A 194 -2.39 -10.11 -6.32
C ARG A 194 -3.09 -9.06 -5.50
N VAL A 195 -3.68 -8.10 -6.18
CA VAL A 195 -4.45 -7.01 -5.57
C VAL A 195 -5.89 -7.14 -6.02
N ASP A 196 -6.79 -7.34 -5.08
CA ASP A 196 -8.21 -7.65 -5.35
C ASP A 196 -9.01 -6.44 -5.85
N THR A 197 -8.41 -5.26 -5.86
CA THR A 197 -9.04 -4.02 -6.30
C THR A 197 -8.24 -3.36 -7.43
N PRO A 198 -8.91 -2.55 -8.30
CA PRO A 198 -8.24 -1.85 -9.41
C PRO A 198 -7.20 -0.82 -8.97
N TYR A 199 -7.25 -0.40 -7.74
CA TYR A 199 -6.30 0.53 -7.15
C TYR A 199 -5.62 -0.10 -5.95
N ALA A 200 -4.35 0.24 -5.75
CA ALA A 200 -3.57 -0.17 -4.61
C ALA A 200 -2.82 1.02 -4.00
N TRP A 201 -2.62 0.97 -2.71
CA TRP A 201 -1.70 1.85 -2.02
C TRP A 201 -0.46 1.05 -1.60
N VAL A 202 0.68 1.43 -2.13
CA VAL A 202 1.97 0.85 -1.78
C VAL A 202 2.67 1.82 -0.86
N THR A 203 2.98 1.40 0.34
CA THR A 203 3.68 2.23 1.33
C THR A 203 4.83 1.46 1.96
N ALA A 204 5.98 2.09 2.04
CA ALA A 204 7.17 1.53 2.65
C ALA A 204 7.65 2.38 3.81
N ARG A 205 8.22 1.72 4.80
CA ARG A 205 8.91 2.33 5.93
C ARG A 205 10.35 1.86 5.92
N PHE A 206 11.27 2.81 6.00
CA PHE A 206 12.70 2.57 6.10
C PHE A 206 13.16 3.04 7.46
N GLY A 207 13.67 2.12 8.27
CA GLY A 207 14.28 2.46 9.57
C GLY A 207 15.57 3.24 9.34
N SER A 208 15.73 4.33 10.06
CA SER A 208 16.96 5.13 10.07
C SER A 208 17.16 5.75 11.44
N ASP A 209 18.39 5.93 11.82
CA ASP A 209 18.71 6.83 12.93
C ASP A 209 18.59 8.27 12.41
N THR A 210 17.42 8.85 12.62
CA THR A 210 17.06 10.16 12.10
C THR A 210 17.77 11.33 12.80
N LEU A 211 18.46 11.05 13.90
CA LEU A 211 19.32 12.01 14.60
C LEU A 211 20.76 11.98 14.08
N ASN A 212 21.10 11.01 13.25
CA ASN A 212 22.42 10.85 12.64
C ASN A 212 22.32 11.16 11.14
N GLU A 213 22.90 12.30 10.73
CA GLU A 213 22.86 12.75 9.34
C GLU A 213 23.48 11.73 8.35
N SER A 214 24.55 11.06 8.73
CA SER A 214 25.18 10.05 7.88
C SER A 214 24.30 8.81 7.71
N ALA A 215 23.63 8.36 8.78
CA ALA A 215 22.71 7.24 8.72
C ALA A 215 21.48 7.60 7.87
N LEU A 216 20.99 8.82 7.98
CA LEU A 216 19.89 9.32 7.16
C LEU A 216 20.29 9.40 5.68
N ALA A 217 21.48 9.92 5.38
CA ALA A 217 22.00 9.97 4.00
C ALA A 217 22.15 8.56 3.40
N ASN A 218 22.73 7.62 4.12
CA ASN A 218 22.83 6.22 3.68
C ASN A 218 21.46 5.59 3.40
N THR A 219 20.46 5.92 4.22
CA THR A 219 19.10 5.44 3.99
C THR A 219 18.51 6.05 2.72
N HIS A 220 18.75 7.32 2.45
CA HIS A 220 18.35 7.99 1.21
C HIS A 220 19.02 7.36 -0.01
N ASP A 221 20.32 7.08 0.06
CA ASP A 221 21.05 6.43 -1.03
C ASP A 221 20.51 5.03 -1.30
N PHE A 222 20.20 4.28 -0.25
CA PHE A 222 19.57 2.97 -0.40
C PHE A 222 18.17 3.04 -1.04
N ILE A 223 17.36 4.05 -0.67
CA ILE A 223 16.02 4.25 -1.24
C ILE A 223 16.11 4.69 -2.70
N ASN A 224 16.96 5.66 -2.98
CA ASN A 224 17.00 6.33 -4.27
C ASN A 224 17.80 5.54 -5.30
N GLY A 225 18.91 4.93 -4.90
CA GLY A 225 19.88 4.35 -5.79
C GLY A 225 20.66 5.43 -6.57
N ALA A 226 21.46 5.00 -7.52
CA ALA A 226 22.19 5.85 -8.42
C ALA A 226 21.64 5.75 -9.84
N GLU A 227 21.59 6.87 -10.57
CA GLU A 227 21.01 6.97 -11.92
C GLU A 227 21.66 6.00 -12.91
N ASP A 228 22.98 5.86 -12.83
CA ASP A 228 23.82 5.03 -13.70
C ASP A 228 23.96 3.58 -13.22
N SER A 229 23.38 3.23 -12.10
CA SER A 229 23.44 1.88 -11.54
C SER A 229 22.13 1.13 -11.76
N ALA A 230 22.06 0.37 -12.84
CA ALA A 230 20.90 -0.46 -13.14
C ALA A 230 20.58 -1.39 -11.96
N GLY A 231 19.35 -1.34 -11.47
CA GLY A 231 18.90 -2.15 -10.32
C GLY A 231 19.19 -1.54 -8.96
N SER A 232 19.74 -0.33 -8.89
CA SER A 232 19.89 0.40 -7.62
C SER A 232 18.60 1.10 -7.21
N GLY A 233 18.38 1.22 -5.91
CA GLY A 233 17.21 1.87 -5.35
C GLY A 233 15.88 1.12 -5.56
N PHE A 234 14.83 1.71 -5.01
CA PHE A 234 13.47 1.23 -5.17
C PHE A 234 12.82 1.93 -6.34
N GLN A 235 12.31 1.16 -7.30
CA GLN A 235 11.77 1.68 -8.55
C GLN A 235 10.46 0.96 -8.90
N ILE A 236 9.63 1.60 -9.72
CA ILE A 236 8.40 1.02 -10.23
C ILE A 236 8.23 1.32 -11.72
N THR A 237 7.70 0.37 -12.48
CA THR A 237 7.40 0.56 -13.91
C THR A 237 6.18 -0.27 -14.34
N SER A 238 5.71 -0.06 -15.58
CA SER A 238 4.71 -0.95 -16.17
C SER A 238 5.34 -2.29 -16.57
N ILE A 239 4.53 -3.35 -16.58
CA ILE A 239 4.97 -4.66 -17.05
C ILE A 239 5.45 -4.59 -18.51
N ASP A 240 4.77 -3.82 -19.36
CA ASP A 240 5.14 -3.66 -20.77
C ASP A 240 6.53 -3.04 -20.95
N HIS A 241 6.85 -2.03 -20.14
CA HIS A 241 8.17 -1.43 -20.17
C HIS A 241 9.24 -2.44 -19.73
N PHE A 242 8.98 -3.14 -18.63
CA PHE A 242 9.90 -4.16 -18.12
C PHE A 242 10.15 -5.28 -19.12
N GLN A 243 9.13 -5.78 -19.79
CA GLN A 243 9.28 -6.80 -20.83
C GLN A 243 10.08 -6.31 -22.02
N ARG A 244 9.91 -5.06 -22.44
CA ARG A 244 10.69 -4.48 -23.54
C ARG A 244 12.13 -4.17 -23.19
N THR A 245 12.47 -3.85 -21.97
CA THR A 245 13.81 -3.37 -21.58
C THR A 245 14.56 -4.34 -20.69
N GLY A 246 13.86 -5.21 -19.95
CA GLY A 246 14.44 -6.09 -18.93
C GLY A 246 14.88 -5.35 -17.67
N SER A 247 14.56 -4.06 -17.54
CA SER A 247 14.96 -3.20 -16.44
C SER A 247 13.81 -2.32 -15.96
N VAL A 248 13.93 -1.81 -14.76
CA VAL A 248 13.05 -0.76 -14.22
C VAL A 248 13.84 0.55 -14.30
N PRO A 249 13.29 1.60 -14.97
CA PRO A 249 13.99 2.86 -15.14
C PRO A 249 14.17 3.56 -13.82
N TYR A 250 15.27 4.26 -13.68
CA TYR A 250 15.49 5.17 -12.56
C TYR A 250 14.40 6.25 -12.52
N GLN A 251 13.88 6.50 -11.34
CA GLN A 251 12.94 7.58 -11.08
C GLN A 251 13.58 8.57 -10.13
N GLU A 252 13.79 9.77 -10.60
CA GLU A 252 14.27 10.84 -9.74
C GLU A 252 13.38 11.00 -8.49
N PRO A 253 14.00 11.21 -7.31
CA PRO A 253 13.24 11.54 -6.12
C PRO A 253 12.43 12.82 -6.36
N ILE A 254 11.13 12.76 -6.12
CA ILE A 254 10.30 13.96 -6.13
C ILE A 254 10.65 14.74 -4.88
N SER A 255 11.43 15.81 -5.02
CA SER A 255 11.65 16.76 -3.93
C SER A 255 10.29 17.39 -3.56
N GLN A 256 9.99 17.45 -2.28
CA GLN A 256 8.91 18.33 -1.83
C GLN A 256 9.35 19.75 -2.21
N SER A 257 8.74 20.32 -3.23
CA SER A 257 8.81 21.74 -3.43
C SER A 257 8.26 22.37 -2.16
N SER A 258 9.05 23.18 -1.52
CA SER A 258 8.65 23.99 -0.38
C SER A 258 7.60 25.01 -0.83
N THR A 259 6.39 24.53 -1.08
CA THR A 259 5.21 25.37 -1.20
C THR A 259 4.71 25.71 0.21
N ASN A 260 5.62 26.30 1.01
CA ASN A 260 5.24 27.18 2.09
C ASN A 260 5.25 28.60 1.53
N GLU A 261 4.32 28.91 0.68
CA GLU A 261 3.91 30.29 0.44
C GLU A 261 2.40 30.33 0.22
N LYS A 262 1.76 30.76 1.25
CA LYS A 262 0.48 31.42 1.54
C LYS A 262 -0.46 30.63 2.42
#